data_fc073232e9fb19f755a0a6037866757e
#
_entry.id   fc073232e9fb19f755a0a6037866757e
#
_cell.length_a   1.000
_cell.length_b   1.000
_cell.length_c   1.000
_cell.angle_alpha   90.00
_cell.angle_beta   90.00
_cell.angle_gamma   90.00
#
_symmetry.space_group_name_H-M   'P 1'
#
loop_
_entity.id
_entity.type
_entity.pdbx_description
1 polymer ?
#
loop_
_entity_poly.entity_id
_entity_poly.type
_entity_poly.pdbx_seq_one_letter_code
_entity_poly.pdbx_strand_id
1 'polypeptide(L)'
;TMAFSIEARAPFLDHRLIEFANTLPDRFRLNKYVFRKSMVGILPQEILKRKKHAFRVPVSVLLKNELKDTSTQVLAEFENDRMFNYNYIKNHILRHPEKLMHNNQIWNLMFYRLWYKTFIEREDITKPLSAT
;
A
#
# COMPACT_ATOMS: atom_id res chain seq x y z
N THR A 1 15.04 -6.51 4.28
CA THR A 1 16.06 -6.15 5.30
C THR A 1 15.79 -6.86 6.61
N MET A 2 14.61 -6.76 7.21
CA MET A 2 14.31 -7.35 8.54
C MET A 2 14.48 -8.87 8.58
N ALA A 3 14.17 -9.60 7.50
CA ALA A 3 14.40 -11.05 7.42
C ALA A 3 15.89 -11.44 7.55
N PHE A 4 16.80 -10.50 7.34
CA PHE A 4 18.24 -10.70 7.46
C PHE A 4 18.84 -9.93 8.64
N SER A 5 18.03 -9.56 9.63
CA SER A 5 18.44 -8.80 10.81
C SER A 5 19.11 -7.45 10.49
N ILE A 6 18.75 -6.84 9.34
CA ILE A 6 19.26 -5.54 8.92
C ILE A 6 18.20 -4.48 9.23
N GLU A 7 18.57 -3.50 10.06
CA GLU A 7 17.73 -2.34 10.35
C GLU A 7 17.93 -1.25 9.29
N ALA A 8 16.82 -0.78 8.72
CA ALA A 8 16.85 0.36 7.80
C ALA A 8 16.58 1.65 8.59
N ARG A 9 17.58 2.54 8.64
CA ARG A 9 17.46 3.85 9.28
C ARG A 9 17.34 4.95 8.23
N ALA A 10 16.33 5.79 8.36
CA ALA A 10 16.13 6.91 7.46
C ALA A 10 17.05 8.08 7.87
N PRO A 11 17.95 8.58 6.99
CA PRO A 11 18.86 9.68 7.35
C PRO A 11 18.15 10.96 7.81
N PHE A 12 16.92 11.20 7.33
CA PHE A 12 16.11 12.35 7.74
C PHE A 12 15.55 12.26 9.17
N LEU A 13 15.69 11.11 9.85
CA LEU A 13 15.32 10.92 11.26
C LEU A 13 16.52 11.02 12.21
N ASP A 14 17.69 11.40 11.72
CA ASP A 14 18.84 11.72 12.56
C ASP A 14 18.52 12.94 13.45
N HIS A 15 18.69 12.79 14.78
CA HIS A 15 18.31 13.82 15.74
C HIS A 15 19.03 15.15 15.48
N ARG A 16 20.30 15.12 15.06
CA ARG A 16 21.08 16.33 14.75
C ARG A 16 20.48 17.09 13.56
N LEU A 17 19.98 16.37 12.53
CA LEU A 17 19.32 16.99 11.40
C LEU A 17 17.96 17.57 11.82
N ILE A 18 17.23 16.89 12.70
CA ILE A 18 15.95 17.39 13.22
C ILE A 18 16.16 18.62 14.08
N GLU A 19 17.14 18.61 14.98
CA GLU A 19 17.50 19.75 15.83
C GLU A 19 17.89 20.95 14.96
N PHE A 20 18.77 20.76 13.99
CA PHE A 20 19.13 21.82 13.03
C PHE A 20 17.91 22.34 12.28
N ALA A 21 17.06 21.46 11.74
CA ALA A 21 15.86 21.87 11.02
C ALA A 21 14.91 22.71 11.89
N ASN A 22 14.84 22.42 13.19
CA ASN A 22 14.01 23.17 14.14
C ASN A 22 14.55 24.58 14.44
N THR A 23 15.83 24.85 14.22
CA THR A 23 16.38 26.20 14.34
C THR A 23 16.03 27.10 13.15
N LEU A 24 15.58 26.51 12.04
CA LEU A 24 15.27 27.28 10.83
C LEU A 24 13.89 27.94 10.92
N PRO A 25 13.76 29.22 10.48
CA PRO A 25 12.45 29.85 10.31
C PRO A 25 11.51 29.05 9.41
N ASP A 26 10.21 29.10 9.67
CA ASP A 26 9.19 28.31 8.95
C ASP A 26 9.25 28.48 7.44
N ARG A 27 9.51 29.68 6.94
CA ARG A 27 9.65 29.96 5.50
C ARG A 27 10.69 29.09 4.80
N PHE A 28 11.70 28.62 5.52
CA PHE A 28 12.74 27.74 4.98
C PHE A 28 12.43 26.26 5.12
N ARG A 29 11.56 25.90 6.06
CA ARG A 29 11.11 24.53 6.29
C ARG A 29 9.97 24.12 5.36
N LEU A 30 9.05 25.05 5.08
CA LEU A 30 7.87 24.79 4.26
C LEU A 30 8.27 24.29 2.86
N ASN A 31 7.53 23.27 2.40
CA ASN A 31 7.73 22.64 1.09
C ASN A 31 9.16 22.13 0.84
N LYS A 32 9.91 21.85 1.92
CA LYS A 32 11.31 21.43 1.85
C LYS A 32 12.20 22.44 1.11
N TYR A 33 11.94 23.73 1.28
CA TYR A 33 12.59 24.79 0.52
C TYR A 33 14.12 24.72 0.60
N VAL A 34 14.68 24.72 1.82
CA VAL A 34 16.14 24.68 2.02
C VAL A 34 16.73 23.42 1.40
N PHE A 35 16.11 22.27 1.63
CA PHE A 35 16.56 21.00 1.07
C PHE A 35 16.57 21.02 -0.47
N ARG A 36 15.50 21.53 -1.09
CA ARG A 36 15.45 21.66 -2.56
C ARG A 36 16.50 22.64 -3.07
N LYS A 37 16.74 23.72 -2.34
CA LYS A 37 17.73 24.72 -2.70
C LYS A 37 19.16 24.19 -2.64
N SER A 38 19.48 23.39 -1.62
CA SER A 38 20.79 22.74 -1.48
C SER A 38 21.08 21.72 -2.57
N MET A 39 20.05 21.17 -3.21
CA MET A 39 20.18 20.19 -4.29
C MET A 39 20.29 20.82 -5.69
N VAL A 40 20.28 22.15 -5.80
CA VAL A 40 20.48 22.84 -7.08
C VAL A 40 21.90 22.60 -7.57
N GLY A 41 22.02 22.16 -8.82
CA GLY A 41 23.31 21.73 -9.42
C GLY A 41 23.67 20.27 -9.16
N ILE A 42 23.00 19.59 -8.22
CA ILE A 42 23.19 18.15 -7.94
C ILE A 42 22.10 17.33 -8.62
N LEU A 43 20.86 17.78 -8.53
CA LEU A 43 19.70 17.09 -9.12
C LEU A 43 19.15 17.85 -10.34
N PRO A 44 18.59 17.14 -11.33
CA PRO A 44 17.90 17.74 -12.46
C PRO A 44 16.77 18.66 -12.00
N GLN A 45 16.55 19.76 -12.73
CA GLN A 45 15.51 20.75 -12.41
C GLN A 45 14.10 20.16 -12.36
N GLU A 46 13.82 19.16 -13.20
CA GLU A 46 12.53 18.45 -13.21
C GLU A 46 12.23 17.77 -11.87
N ILE A 47 13.25 17.15 -11.27
CA ILE A 47 13.12 16.50 -9.95
C ILE A 47 12.90 17.57 -8.86
N LEU A 48 13.64 18.66 -8.91
CA LEU A 48 13.52 19.75 -7.93
C LEU A 48 12.15 20.44 -7.97
N LYS A 49 11.55 20.56 -9.15
CA LYS A 49 10.23 21.21 -9.34
C LYS A 49 9.05 20.23 -9.22
N ARG A 50 9.29 18.92 -9.19
CA ARG A 50 8.23 17.93 -9.16
C ARG A 50 7.33 18.10 -7.94
N LYS A 51 6.02 18.10 -8.17
CA LYS A 51 5.02 18.08 -7.10
C LYS A 51 5.10 16.76 -6.33
N LYS A 52 4.77 16.80 -5.03
CA LYS A 52 4.70 15.60 -4.21
C LYS A 52 3.71 14.62 -4.82
N HIS A 53 4.18 13.44 -5.16
CA HIS A 53 3.35 12.33 -5.60
C HIS A 53 3.35 11.24 -4.53
N ALA A 54 2.16 10.80 -4.13
CA ALA A 54 2.05 9.72 -3.18
C ALA A 54 2.47 8.40 -3.84
N PHE A 55 3.27 7.61 -3.14
CA PHE A 55 3.62 6.25 -3.56
C PHE A 55 2.45 5.32 -3.16
N ARG A 56 1.42 5.31 -3.99
CA ARG A 56 0.26 4.44 -3.79
C ARG A 56 0.18 3.43 -4.92
N VAL A 57 -0.05 2.17 -4.55
CA VAL A 57 -0.43 1.14 -5.51
C VAL A 57 -1.82 1.51 -6.05
N PRO A 58 -2.04 1.49 -7.37
CA PRO A 58 -3.34 1.82 -7.96
C PRO A 58 -4.33 0.66 -7.79
N VAL A 59 -4.65 0.32 -6.54
CA VAL A 59 -5.50 -0.83 -6.16
C VAL A 59 -6.83 -0.83 -6.92
N SER A 60 -7.46 0.33 -7.07
CA SER A 60 -8.73 0.43 -7.78
C SER A 60 -8.63 0.07 -9.27
N VAL A 61 -7.47 0.34 -9.89
CA VAL A 61 -7.22 -0.03 -11.30
C VAL A 61 -6.98 -1.54 -11.39
N LEU A 62 -6.14 -2.08 -10.51
CA LEU A 62 -5.85 -3.51 -10.46
C LEU A 62 -7.10 -4.36 -10.22
N LEU A 63 -7.94 -3.97 -9.25
CA LEU A 63 -9.17 -4.70 -8.93
C LEU A 63 -10.25 -4.59 -10.02
N LYS A 64 -10.18 -3.58 -10.88
CA LYS A 64 -11.10 -3.45 -12.03
C LYS A 64 -10.64 -4.24 -13.25
N ASN A 65 -9.35 -4.50 -13.36
CA ASN A 65 -8.73 -5.15 -14.52
C ASN A 65 -8.11 -6.48 -14.13
N GLU A 66 -6.80 -6.51 -13.88
CA GLU A 66 -6.00 -7.73 -13.78
C GLU A 66 -6.40 -8.63 -12.60
N LEU A 67 -6.84 -8.03 -11.50
CA LEU A 67 -7.21 -8.77 -10.28
C LEU A 67 -8.72 -8.93 -10.07
N LYS A 68 -9.54 -8.58 -11.05
CA LYS A 68 -11.01 -8.64 -10.92
C LYS A 68 -11.48 -10.05 -10.61
N ASP A 69 -11.12 -11.00 -11.45
CA ASP A 69 -11.56 -12.38 -11.30
C ASP A 69 -10.92 -13.05 -10.08
N THR A 70 -9.63 -12.83 -9.90
CA THR A 70 -8.90 -13.33 -8.73
C THR A 70 -9.51 -12.84 -7.41
N SER A 71 -9.82 -11.55 -7.33
CA SER A 71 -10.42 -10.98 -6.11
C SER A 71 -11.80 -11.58 -5.84
N THR A 72 -12.60 -11.78 -6.87
CA THR A 72 -13.93 -12.37 -6.76
C THR A 72 -13.84 -13.83 -6.28
N GLN A 73 -12.95 -14.62 -6.86
CA GLN A 73 -12.74 -16.02 -6.46
C GLN A 73 -12.23 -16.14 -5.02
N VAL A 74 -11.20 -15.37 -4.66
CA VAL A 74 -10.65 -15.40 -3.30
C VAL A 74 -11.68 -14.96 -2.26
N LEU A 75 -12.51 -13.96 -2.58
CA LEU A 75 -13.54 -13.50 -1.66
C LEU A 75 -14.75 -14.44 -1.56
N ALA A 76 -15.02 -15.25 -2.58
CA ALA A 76 -16.05 -16.27 -2.50
C ALA A 76 -15.71 -17.36 -1.46
N GLU A 77 -14.42 -17.60 -1.17
CA GLU A 77 -14.00 -18.56 -0.15
C GLU A 77 -14.45 -18.20 1.27
N PHE A 78 -14.82 -16.93 1.52
CA PHE A 78 -15.41 -16.51 2.79
C PHE A 78 -16.84 -16.99 3.02
N GLU A 79 -17.50 -17.64 2.04
CA GLU A 79 -18.89 -18.10 2.17
C GLU A 79 -19.07 -19.05 3.34
N ASN A 80 -18.07 -19.90 3.60
CA ASN A 80 -18.08 -20.87 4.69
C ASN A 80 -17.24 -20.44 5.91
N ASP A 81 -16.71 -19.22 5.90
CA ASP A 81 -15.90 -18.69 6.99
C ASP A 81 -16.79 -18.23 8.15
N ARG A 82 -16.48 -18.69 9.38
CA ARG A 82 -17.25 -18.34 10.57
C ARG A 82 -16.87 -16.97 11.16
N MET A 83 -15.72 -16.41 10.78
CA MET A 83 -15.23 -15.14 11.30
C MET A 83 -15.77 -13.94 10.53
N PHE A 84 -16.18 -14.15 9.27
CA PHE A 84 -16.60 -13.09 8.37
C PHE A 84 -18.06 -13.22 7.96
N ASN A 85 -18.75 -12.10 7.89
CA ASN A 85 -20.13 -12.08 7.35
C ASN A 85 -20.06 -11.98 5.82
N TYR A 86 -20.08 -13.13 5.14
CA TYR A 86 -20.02 -13.19 3.68
C TYR A 86 -21.17 -12.46 3.00
N ASN A 87 -22.37 -12.47 3.57
CA ASN A 87 -23.50 -11.72 3.02
C ASN A 87 -23.22 -10.22 2.99
N TYR A 88 -22.55 -9.70 4.01
CA TYR A 88 -22.11 -8.30 4.01
C TYR A 88 -21.03 -8.05 2.94
N ILE A 89 -20.03 -8.92 2.82
CA ILE A 89 -18.98 -8.83 1.78
C ILE A 89 -19.62 -8.80 0.40
N LYS A 90 -20.49 -9.75 0.09
CA LYS A 90 -21.15 -9.90 -1.21
C LYS A 90 -22.06 -8.71 -1.54
N ASN A 91 -22.91 -8.31 -0.61
CA ASN A 91 -23.97 -7.35 -0.91
C ASN A 91 -23.58 -5.89 -0.74
N HIS A 92 -22.55 -5.59 0.07
CA HIS A 92 -22.14 -4.21 0.34
C HIS A 92 -20.76 -3.88 -0.20
N ILE A 93 -19.80 -4.81 -0.15
CA ILE A 93 -18.43 -4.54 -0.59
C ILE A 93 -18.28 -4.82 -2.08
N LEU A 94 -18.59 -6.06 -2.52
CA LEU A 94 -18.41 -6.48 -3.91
C LEU A 94 -19.43 -5.85 -4.86
N ARG A 95 -20.60 -5.50 -4.38
CA ARG A 95 -21.64 -4.86 -5.21
C ARG A 95 -21.31 -3.42 -5.60
N HIS A 96 -20.43 -2.75 -4.84
CA HIS A 96 -20.06 -1.36 -5.04
C HIS A 96 -18.54 -1.16 -5.09
N PRO A 97 -17.84 -1.85 -6.00
CA PRO A 97 -16.38 -1.79 -6.09
C PRO A 97 -15.87 -0.41 -6.56
N GLU A 98 -16.75 0.47 -7.01
CA GLU A 98 -16.40 1.84 -7.39
C GLU A 98 -16.03 2.73 -6.19
N LYS A 99 -16.50 2.40 -4.99
CA LYS A 99 -16.19 3.15 -3.78
C LYS A 99 -14.75 2.88 -3.32
N LEU A 100 -13.97 3.95 -3.13
CA LEU A 100 -12.57 3.84 -2.70
C LEU A 100 -12.38 3.02 -1.41
N MET A 101 -13.30 3.18 -0.46
CA MET A 101 -13.27 2.43 0.79
C MET A 101 -13.44 0.92 0.54
N HIS A 102 -14.34 0.54 -0.36
CA HIS A 102 -14.56 -0.86 -0.70
C HIS A 102 -13.35 -1.48 -1.42
N ASN A 103 -12.65 -0.74 -2.27
CA ASN A 103 -11.39 -1.20 -2.88
C ASN A 103 -10.35 -1.58 -1.82
N ASN A 104 -10.19 -0.77 -0.78
CA ASN A 104 -9.28 -1.09 0.31
C ASN A 104 -9.76 -2.30 1.12
N GLN A 105 -11.05 -2.45 1.34
CA GLN A 105 -11.63 -3.62 2.03
C GLN A 105 -11.43 -4.90 1.20
N ILE A 106 -11.71 -4.87 -0.10
CA ILE A 106 -11.46 -5.99 -1.02
C ILE A 106 -9.99 -6.39 -0.98
N TRP A 107 -9.08 -5.40 -1.08
CA TRP A 107 -7.65 -5.61 -1.02
C TRP A 107 -7.22 -6.29 0.27
N ASN A 108 -7.66 -5.77 1.41
CA ASN A 108 -7.29 -6.30 2.72
C ASN A 108 -7.84 -7.72 2.95
N LEU A 109 -9.10 -7.98 2.57
CA LEU A 109 -9.70 -9.30 2.69
C LEU A 109 -9.00 -10.32 1.79
N MET A 110 -8.68 -9.93 0.55
CA MET A 110 -7.93 -10.79 -0.38
C MET A 110 -6.56 -11.15 0.19
N PHE A 111 -5.81 -10.17 0.70
CA PHE A 111 -4.51 -10.42 1.31
C PHE A 111 -4.61 -11.27 2.59
N TYR A 112 -5.61 -11.01 3.42
CA TYR A 112 -5.85 -11.85 4.60
C TYR A 112 -6.08 -13.30 4.20
N ARG A 113 -6.94 -13.57 3.21
CA ARG A 113 -7.23 -14.95 2.78
C ARG A 113 -6.01 -15.63 2.18
N LEU A 114 -5.25 -14.93 1.32
CA LEU A 114 -4.01 -15.47 0.74
C LEU A 114 -2.96 -15.75 1.82
N TRP A 115 -2.82 -14.84 2.79
CA TRP A 115 -1.95 -15.07 3.95
C TRP A 115 -2.39 -16.29 4.75
N TYR A 116 -3.68 -16.42 5.03
CA TYR A 116 -4.22 -17.54 5.78
C TYR A 116 -3.96 -18.87 5.08
N LYS A 117 -4.20 -18.94 3.77
CA LYS A 117 -3.89 -20.11 2.95
C LYS A 117 -2.39 -20.47 3.04
N THR A 118 -1.53 -19.50 2.88
CA THR A 118 -0.08 -19.72 2.86
C THR A 118 0.47 -20.17 4.21
N PHE A 119 0.10 -19.50 5.30
CA PHE A 119 0.76 -19.69 6.58
C PHE A 119 0.00 -20.61 7.55
N ILE A 120 -1.31 -20.66 7.46
CA ILE A 120 -2.15 -21.48 8.35
C ILE A 120 -2.55 -22.79 7.67
N GLU A 121 -3.10 -22.73 6.48
CA GLU A 121 -3.49 -23.92 5.70
C GLU A 121 -2.30 -24.56 4.98
N ARG A 122 -1.19 -23.82 4.82
CA ARG A 122 0.05 -24.26 4.14
C ARG A 122 -0.16 -24.64 2.68
N GLU A 123 -1.11 -24.02 2.01
CA GLU A 123 -1.34 -24.18 0.60
C GLU A 123 -0.29 -23.48 -0.25
N ASP A 124 0.04 -24.07 -1.39
CA ASP A 124 0.93 -23.46 -2.39
C ASP A 124 0.12 -22.52 -3.29
N ILE A 125 0.10 -21.24 -2.92
CA ILE A 125 -0.63 -20.18 -3.66
C ILE A 125 0.05 -19.78 -4.97
N THR A 126 1.20 -20.35 -5.33
CA THR A 126 1.85 -20.08 -6.62
C THR A 126 1.18 -20.83 -7.78
N LYS A 127 0.38 -21.84 -7.47
CA LYS A 127 -0.44 -22.53 -8.45
C LYS A 127 -1.62 -21.67 -8.89
N PRO A 128 -2.00 -21.71 -10.19
CA PRO A 128 -3.18 -20.98 -10.63
C PRO A 128 -4.41 -21.45 -9.84
N LEU A 129 -5.26 -20.49 -9.46
CA LEU A 129 -6.55 -20.80 -8.84
C LEU A 129 -7.30 -21.69 -9.83
N SER A 130 -7.51 -22.96 -9.47
CA SER A 130 -8.21 -23.91 -10.33
C SER A 130 -9.62 -23.37 -10.60
N ALA A 131 -9.99 -23.29 -11.88
CA ALA A 131 -11.37 -23.11 -12.26
C ALA A 131 -12.13 -24.37 -11.83
N THR A 132 -12.83 -24.30 -10.70
CA THR A 132 -13.82 -25.28 -10.27
C THR A 132 -15.17 -24.89 -10.82
#